data_2d2f79ca8bad601e14d15499e994f2d6
#
_entry.id   2d2f79ca8bad601e14d15499e994f2d6
#
_cell.length_a   1.000
_cell.length_b   1.000
_cell.length_c   1.000
_cell.angle_alpha   90.00
_cell.angle_beta   90.00
_cell.angle_gamma   90.00
#
_symmetry.space_group_name_H-M   'P 1'
#
loop_
_entity.id
_entity.type
_entity.pdbx_description
1 polymer ?
#
loop_
_entity_poly.entity_id
_entity_poly.type
_entity_poly.pdbx_seq_one_letter_code
_entity_poly.pdbx_strand_id
1 'polypeptide(L)'
;KLEHNGILSITNWTKIPPRTSLKLFSTVIQSLEEQNIEFPERNILMIRSWKTTTMVVKKSPFTQQDINILKLFCKNRSFDIVYYSGVRKNEINRFNLLSKPFFYEGVTHLLTSDRRNYEKNYKFNIKPSRDDQPFFFNFFKWSSFSELMQLRSQGTVSMIDWGYIILVATFFIAFMFSFLFILLPLRYDRG
;
A
#
# COMPACT_ATOMS: atom_id res chain seq x y z
N LYS A 1 17.68 -11.46 -6.39
CA LYS A 1 17.78 -12.42 -5.27
C LYS A 1 18.67 -11.81 -4.21
N LEU A 2 18.13 -11.56 -3.00
CA LEU A 2 18.94 -11.02 -1.88
C LEU A 2 19.92 -12.09 -1.40
N GLU A 3 21.16 -11.69 -1.13
CA GLU A 3 22.12 -12.52 -0.40
C GLU A 3 21.67 -12.69 1.07
N HIS A 4 22.31 -13.63 1.79
CA HIS A 4 21.89 -13.98 3.16
C HIS A 4 21.88 -12.76 4.11
N ASN A 5 22.87 -11.87 4.02
CA ASN A 5 22.97 -10.63 4.78
C ASN A 5 22.55 -9.38 3.97
N GLY A 6 22.00 -9.57 2.78
CA GLY A 6 21.55 -8.49 1.93
C GLY A 6 20.38 -7.72 2.55
N ILE A 7 20.42 -6.39 2.42
CA ILE A 7 19.38 -5.49 2.90
C ILE A 7 18.68 -4.88 1.68
N LEU A 8 17.36 -4.94 1.65
CA LEU A 8 16.52 -4.21 0.71
C LEU A 8 15.89 -3.04 1.44
N SER A 9 16.08 -1.83 0.93
CA SER A 9 15.42 -0.63 1.43
C SER A 9 14.56 -0.02 0.36
N ILE A 10 13.27 0.16 0.65
CA ILE A 10 12.28 0.75 -0.27
C ILE A 10 11.61 1.92 0.40
N THR A 11 11.67 3.09 -0.25
CA THR A 11 11.05 4.32 0.24
C THR A 11 9.92 4.74 -0.68
N ASN A 12 8.77 5.04 -0.10
CA ASN A 12 7.56 5.50 -0.78
C ASN A 12 7.05 6.80 -0.17
N TRP A 13 6.28 7.57 -0.96
CA TRP A 13 5.55 8.72 -0.45
C TRP A 13 4.49 8.31 0.56
N THR A 14 4.45 8.99 1.70
CA THR A 14 3.40 8.84 2.70
C THR A 14 2.06 9.28 2.13
N LYS A 15 1.07 8.40 2.13
CA LYS A 15 -0.32 8.66 1.77
C LYS A 15 -1.22 8.33 2.96
N ILE A 16 -2.24 9.13 3.18
CA ILE A 16 -3.23 8.93 4.25
C ILE A 16 -4.62 8.86 3.60
N PRO A 17 -5.38 7.78 3.82
CA PRO A 17 -5.00 6.52 4.48
C PRO A 17 -3.86 5.78 3.78
N PRO A 18 -3.01 5.04 4.55
CA PRO A 18 -1.87 4.33 3.97
C PRO A 18 -2.33 3.23 3.00
N ARG A 19 -1.79 3.24 1.79
CA ARG A 19 -2.11 2.25 0.76
C ARG A 19 -0.86 1.63 0.15
N THR A 20 0.04 2.46 -0.39
CA THR A 20 1.30 1.99 -0.98
C THR A 20 2.15 1.24 0.04
N SER A 21 2.29 1.81 1.23
CA SER A 21 3.09 1.22 2.31
C SER A 21 2.50 -0.09 2.83
N LEU A 22 1.17 -0.18 2.97
CA LEU A 22 0.52 -1.42 3.41
C LEU A 22 0.54 -2.49 2.33
N LYS A 23 0.33 -2.13 1.06
CA LYS A 23 0.43 -3.08 -0.05
C LYS A 23 1.86 -3.62 -0.20
N LEU A 24 2.87 -2.74 -0.04
CA LEU A 24 4.27 -3.17 -0.03
C LEU A 24 4.54 -4.12 1.13
N PHE A 25 4.05 -3.80 2.33
CA PHE A 25 4.20 -4.65 3.51
C PHE A 25 3.56 -6.03 3.30
N SER A 26 2.32 -6.06 2.80
CA SER A 26 1.61 -7.30 2.47
C SER A 26 2.37 -8.14 1.42
N THR A 27 2.93 -7.50 0.38
CA THR A 27 3.72 -8.17 -0.66
C THR A 27 5.02 -8.74 -0.09
N VAL A 28 5.72 -7.99 0.76
CA VAL A 28 6.98 -8.44 1.37
C VAL A 28 6.74 -9.60 2.33
N ILE A 29 5.72 -9.53 3.19
CA ILE A 29 5.37 -10.62 4.10
C ILE A 29 5.07 -11.89 3.32
N GLN A 30 4.24 -11.82 2.29
CA GLN A 30 3.94 -12.96 1.46
C GLN A 30 5.20 -13.53 0.78
N SER A 31 6.06 -12.67 0.24
CA SER A 31 7.31 -13.11 -0.40
C SER A 31 8.26 -13.80 0.58
N LEU A 32 8.30 -13.39 1.85
CA LEU A 32 9.09 -14.04 2.89
C LEU A 32 8.48 -15.39 3.30
N GLU A 33 7.16 -15.47 3.41
CA GLU A 33 6.41 -16.71 3.67
C GLU A 33 6.64 -17.74 2.55
N GLU A 34 6.60 -17.31 1.28
CA GLU A 34 6.88 -18.15 0.11
C GLU A 34 8.33 -18.67 0.05
N GLN A 35 9.26 -17.98 0.72
CA GLN A 35 10.65 -18.43 0.91
C GLN A 35 10.83 -19.31 2.15
N ASN A 36 9.74 -19.76 2.80
CA ASN A 36 9.72 -20.58 4.01
C ASN A 36 10.44 -19.94 5.20
N ILE A 37 10.38 -18.63 5.33
CA ILE A 37 10.87 -17.91 6.51
C ILE A 37 9.81 -18.04 7.61
N GLU A 38 10.16 -18.71 8.69
CA GLU A 38 9.23 -19.08 9.77
C GLU A 38 8.61 -17.88 10.48
N PHE A 39 9.39 -16.82 10.71
CA PHE A 39 8.96 -15.59 11.40
C PHE A 39 9.23 -14.35 10.55
N PRO A 40 8.50 -14.17 9.41
CA PRO A 40 8.78 -13.09 8.47
C PRO A 40 8.64 -11.68 9.07
N GLU A 41 7.85 -11.53 10.14
CA GLU A 41 7.69 -10.28 10.87
C GLU A 41 8.97 -9.79 11.56
N ARG A 42 9.95 -10.67 11.80
CA ARG A 42 11.27 -10.33 12.37
C ARG A 42 12.26 -9.84 11.32
N ASN A 43 11.90 -9.94 10.07
CA ASN A 43 12.72 -9.62 8.90
C ASN A 43 12.41 -8.26 8.29
N ILE A 44 11.49 -7.50 8.91
CA ILE A 44 11.01 -6.21 8.40
C ILE A 44 11.13 -5.13 9.48
N LEU A 45 11.69 -3.99 9.07
CA LEU A 45 11.62 -2.73 9.82
C LEU A 45 10.89 -1.70 8.98
N MET A 46 10.15 -0.80 9.60
CA MET A 46 9.44 0.26 8.89
C MET A 46 9.47 1.56 9.70
N ILE A 47 9.89 2.63 9.04
CA ILE A 47 9.97 3.97 9.61
C ILE A 47 9.26 4.97 8.72
N ARG A 48 8.89 6.10 9.28
CA ARG A 48 8.20 7.17 8.56
C ARG A 48 8.80 8.53 8.91
N SER A 49 9.00 9.34 7.88
CA SER A 49 9.23 10.79 8.00
C SER A 49 7.92 11.55 7.78
N TRP A 50 8.01 12.86 7.65
CA TRP A 50 6.87 13.71 7.30
C TRP A 50 6.20 13.30 5.97
N LYS A 51 6.98 13.02 4.93
CA LYS A 51 6.46 12.75 3.58
C LYS A 51 6.74 11.34 3.06
N THR A 52 7.62 10.60 3.70
CA THR A 52 8.05 9.29 3.21
C THR A 52 7.93 8.21 4.26
N THR A 53 7.70 6.99 3.78
CA THR A 53 7.73 5.77 4.56
C THR A 53 8.79 4.86 3.96
N THR A 54 9.72 4.41 4.77
CA THR A 54 10.80 3.52 4.37
C THR A 54 10.62 2.17 5.04
N MET A 55 10.64 1.12 4.21
CA MET A 55 10.65 -0.26 4.65
C MET A 55 12.03 -0.84 4.40
N VAL A 56 12.57 -1.52 5.40
CA VAL A 56 13.85 -2.22 5.32
C VAL A 56 13.59 -3.70 5.55
N VAL A 57 14.09 -4.52 4.64
CA VAL A 57 13.89 -5.97 4.64
C VAL A 57 15.24 -6.67 4.61
N LYS A 58 15.40 -7.72 5.40
CA LYS A 58 16.59 -8.55 5.47
C LYS A 58 16.18 -10.02 5.46
N LYS A 59 16.98 -10.87 4.85
CA LYS A 59 16.71 -12.32 4.86
C LYS A 59 16.85 -12.96 6.24
N SER A 60 17.83 -12.49 7.02
CA SER A 60 17.99 -12.88 8.43
C SER A 60 17.16 -11.97 9.34
N PRO A 61 16.67 -12.45 10.48
CA PRO A 61 15.98 -11.61 11.45
C PRO A 61 16.82 -10.42 11.89
N PHE A 62 16.18 -9.28 12.13
CA PHE A 62 16.84 -8.13 12.74
C PHE A 62 17.20 -8.42 14.18
N THR A 63 18.44 -8.11 14.54
CA THR A 63 18.97 -8.28 15.90
C THR A 63 18.52 -7.13 16.80
N GLN A 64 18.66 -7.30 18.13
CA GLN A 64 18.41 -6.21 19.08
C GLN A 64 19.37 -5.02 18.85
N GLN A 65 20.58 -5.29 18.35
CA GLN A 65 21.52 -4.24 17.99
C GLN A 65 21.02 -3.42 16.79
N ASP A 66 20.50 -4.08 15.75
CA ASP A 66 19.89 -3.40 14.59
C ASP A 66 18.72 -2.51 15.04
N ILE A 67 17.87 -3.00 15.94
CA ILE A 67 16.72 -2.26 16.49
C ILE A 67 17.20 -1.04 17.29
N ASN A 68 18.26 -1.16 18.08
CA ASN A 68 18.81 -0.04 18.84
C ASN A 68 19.40 1.04 17.91
N ILE A 69 20.09 0.64 16.85
CA ILE A 69 20.59 1.55 15.79
C ILE A 69 19.41 2.28 15.13
N LEU A 70 18.34 1.54 14.76
CA LEU A 70 17.13 2.12 14.19
C LEU A 70 16.50 3.17 15.13
N LYS A 71 16.38 2.86 16.41
CA LYS A 71 15.82 3.79 17.44
C LYS A 71 16.64 5.07 17.54
N LEU A 72 17.96 4.93 17.57
CA LEU A 72 18.88 6.08 17.64
C LEU A 72 18.78 6.93 16.37
N PHE A 73 18.77 6.30 15.20
CA PHE A 73 18.57 6.98 13.91
C PHE A 73 17.25 7.76 13.89
N CYS A 74 16.15 7.11 14.25
CA CYS A 74 14.82 7.75 14.28
C CYS A 74 14.79 8.95 15.24
N LYS A 75 15.39 8.81 16.44
CA LYS A 75 15.48 9.90 17.41
C LYS A 75 16.27 11.08 16.86
N ASN A 76 17.44 10.83 16.27
CA ASN A 76 18.34 11.88 15.77
C ASN A 76 17.79 12.59 14.52
N ARG A 77 16.94 11.95 13.74
CA ARG A 77 16.37 12.49 12.49
C ARG A 77 14.90 12.87 12.59
N SER A 78 14.31 12.77 13.79
CA SER A 78 12.87 13.01 14.01
C SER A 78 11.97 12.15 13.10
N PHE A 79 12.36 10.90 12.90
CA PHE A 79 11.56 9.91 12.18
C PHE A 79 10.71 9.11 13.16
N ASP A 80 9.52 8.74 12.75
CA ASP A 80 8.66 7.86 13.52
C ASP A 80 8.96 6.40 13.20
N ILE A 81 9.04 5.60 14.24
CA ILE A 81 8.99 4.15 14.09
C ILE A 81 7.56 3.78 13.74
N VAL A 82 7.39 2.99 12.67
CA VAL A 82 6.12 2.39 12.30
C VAL A 82 6.06 0.96 12.80
N TYR A 83 7.12 0.18 12.50
CA TYR A 83 7.13 -1.23 12.83
C TYR A 83 8.55 -1.79 13.00
N TYR A 84 8.72 -2.62 13.96
CA TYR A 84 9.70 -3.69 14.12
C TYR A 84 9.09 -4.77 15.03
N SER A 85 9.60 -6.00 15.00
CA SER A 85 9.07 -7.09 15.84
C SER A 85 9.23 -6.78 17.34
N GLY A 86 8.09 -6.62 18.04
CA GLY A 86 8.05 -6.23 19.45
C GLY A 86 7.96 -4.71 19.72
N VAL A 87 7.66 -3.89 18.70
CA VAL A 87 7.44 -2.45 18.87
C VAL A 87 6.29 -2.15 19.84
N ARG A 88 6.49 -1.18 20.73
CA ARG A 88 5.49 -0.78 21.72
C ARG A 88 4.71 0.46 21.25
N LYS A 89 3.44 0.59 21.66
CA LYS A 89 2.59 1.73 21.29
C LYS A 89 3.15 3.11 21.70
N ASN A 90 3.96 3.18 22.75
CA ASN A 90 4.60 4.42 23.19
C ASN A 90 5.83 4.83 22.36
N GLU A 91 6.28 3.99 21.44
CA GLU A 91 7.44 4.24 20.57
C GLU A 91 7.04 4.77 19.19
N ILE A 92 5.77 4.67 18.83
CA ILE A 92 5.24 5.07 17.52
C ILE A 92 4.63 6.47 17.53
N ASN A 93 4.51 7.09 16.35
CA ASN A 93 3.80 8.36 16.14
C ASN A 93 4.24 9.48 17.11
N ARG A 94 5.55 9.72 17.24
CA ARG A 94 6.15 10.62 18.26
C ARG A 94 6.57 11.97 17.71
N PHE A 95 7.06 12.02 16.47
CA PHE A 95 7.64 13.21 15.86
C PHE A 95 6.71 13.84 14.82
N ASN A 96 6.28 13.05 13.86
CA ASN A 96 5.36 13.48 12.80
C ASN A 96 3.95 13.00 13.16
N LEU A 97 3.34 13.66 14.14
CA LEU A 97 2.08 13.24 14.75
C LEU A 97 0.94 13.15 13.72
N LEU A 98 0.31 12.00 13.67
CA LEU A 98 -0.94 11.75 12.98
C LEU A 98 -2.07 11.64 14.01
N SER A 99 -3.30 11.96 13.61
CA SER A 99 -4.49 11.83 14.46
C SER A 99 -4.70 10.41 15.01
N LYS A 100 -4.26 9.40 14.23
CA LYS A 100 -4.20 7.98 14.62
C LYS A 100 -2.94 7.36 14.03
N PRO A 101 -2.39 6.31 14.65
CA PRO A 101 -1.19 5.63 14.14
C PRO A 101 -1.55 4.66 12.99
N PHE A 102 -2.18 5.17 11.91
CA PHE A 102 -2.73 4.40 10.80
C PHE A 102 -1.77 3.35 10.21
N PHE A 103 -0.48 3.69 10.12
CA PHE A 103 0.53 2.79 9.56
C PHE A 103 0.78 1.60 10.49
N TYR A 104 0.94 1.84 11.78
CA TYR A 104 1.12 0.79 12.77
C TYR A 104 -0.11 -0.12 12.85
N GLU A 105 -1.30 0.47 12.96
CA GLU A 105 -2.57 -0.28 13.00
C GLU A 105 -2.70 -1.18 11.75
N GLY A 106 -2.45 -0.61 10.56
CA GLY A 106 -2.52 -1.36 9.31
C GLY A 106 -1.53 -2.53 9.26
N VAL A 107 -0.27 -2.29 9.65
CA VAL A 107 0.75 -3.34 9.72
C VAL A 107 0.38 -4.41 10.73
N THR A 108 -0.10 -4.02 11.91
CA THR A 108 -0.53 -4.98 12.94
C THR A 108 -1.65 -5.89 12.44
N HIS A 109 -2.68 -5.33 11.77
CA HIS A 109 -3.74 -6.14 11.18
C HIS A 109 -3.23 -7.10 10.09
N LEU A 110 -2.27 -6.67 9.27
CA LEU A 110 -1.67 -7.53 8.24
C LEU A 110 -0.83 -8.69 8.82
N LEU A 111 -0.43 -8.61 10.08
CA LEU A 111 0.31 -9.67 10.79
C LEU A 111 -0.60 -10.63 11.58
N THR A 112 -1.89 -10.32 11.69
CA THR A 112 -2.85 -11.19 12.40
C THR A 112 -3.38 -12.30 11.49
N SER A 113 -3.99 -13.33 12.10
CA SER A 113 -4.72 -14.38 11.39
C SER A 113 -5.89 -13.84 10.55
N ASP A 114 -6.41 -12.65 10.88
CA ASP A 114 -7.51 -11.97 10.17
C ASP A 114 -7.04 -11.13 8.96
N ARG A 115 -5.78 -11.29 8.51
CA ARG A 115 -5.19 -10.56 7.38
C ARG A 115 -6.11 -10.48 6.16
N ARG A 116 -6.66 -11.62 5.74
CA ARG A 116 -7.50 -11.70 4.53
C ARG A 116 -8.78 -10.86 4.64
N ASN A 117 -9.40 -10.87 5.82
CA ASN A 117 -10.60 -10.08 6.09
C ASN A 117 -10.26 -8.58 6.13
N TYR A 118 -9.15 -8.21 6.77
CA TYR A 118 -8.66 -6.84 6.78
C TYR A 118 -8.37 -6.33 5.36
N GLU A 119 -7.64 -7.09 4.53
CA GLU A 119 -7.36 -6.76 3.14
C GLU A 119 -8.65 -6.60 2.30
N LYS A 120 -9.64 -7.46 2.54
CA LYS A 120 -10.95 -7.40 1.87
C LYS A 120 -11.72 -6.15 2.25
N ASN A 121 -11.74 -5.77 3.52
CA ASN A 121 -12.54 -4.67 4.05
C ASN A 121 -11.81 -3.31 4.00
N TYR A 122 -10.49 -3.29 3.74
CA TYR A 122 -9.75 -2.05 3.63
C TYR A 122 -10.22 -1.24 2.42
N LYS A 123 -10.22 0.11 2.52
CA LYS A 123 -10.70 1.04 1.48
C LYS A 123 -10.02 0.87 0.12
N PHE A 124 -8.76 0.50 0.14
CA PHE A 124 -7.92 0.33 -1.04
C PHE A 124 -7.53 -1.13 -1.23
N ASN A 125 -7.19 -1.49 -2.46
CA ASN A 125 -6.61 -2.79 -2.75
C ASN A 125 -5.17 -2.85 -2.24
N ILE A 126 -4.99 -3.41 -1.04
CA ILE A 126 -3.69 -3.62 -0.39
C ILE A 126 -3.25 -5.09 -0.42
N LYS A 127 -3.94 -5.93 -1.22
CA LYS A 127 -3.52 -7.32 -1.43
C LYS A 127 -2.12 -7.37 -2.02
N PRO A 128 -1.33 -8.39 -1.69
CA PRO A 128 0.00 -8.60 -2.25
C PRO A 128 -0.03 -8.57 -3.77
N SER A 129 0.97 -7.95 -4.39
CA SER A 129 1.18 -8.06 -5.83
C SER A 129 1.82 -9.40 -6.15
N ARG A 130 1.34 -10.06 -7.21
CA ARG A 130 1.81 -11.35 -7.71
C ARG A 130 2.11 -11.24 -9.21
N ASP A 131 2.79 -12.24 -9.76
CA ASP A 131 3.14 -12.27 -11.20
C ASP A 131 1.91 -12.32 -12.11
N ASP A 132 0.82 -12.94 -11.64
CA ASP A 132 -0.48 -12.94 -12.33
C ASP A 132 -1.26 -11.61 -12.17
N GLN A 133 -0.90 -10.79 -11.18
CA GLN A 133 -1.48 -9.48 -10.89
C GLN A 133 -0.41 -8.42 -10.61
N PRO A 134 0.44 -8.06 -11.61
CA PRO A 134 1.64 -7.27 -11.42
C PRO A 134 1.38 -5.77 -11.17
N PHE A 135 0.12 -5.34 -11.23
CA PHE A 135 -0.25 -3.93 -11.13
C PHE A 135 -0.19 -3.43 -9.67
N PHE A 136 1.01 -3.18 -9.16
CA PHE A 136 1.23 -2.73 -7.78
C PHE A 136 0.45 -1.46 -7.44
N PHE A 137 0.38 -0.48 -8.34
CA PHE A 137 -0.29 0.80 -8.12
C PHE A 137 -1.81 0.77 -8.38
N ASN A 138 -2.38 -0.38 -8.69
CA ASN A 138 -3.83 -0.52 -8.75
C ASN A 138 -4.41 -0.67 -7.34
N PHE A 139 -4.84 0.45 -6.76
CA PHE A 139 -5.47 0.51 -5.43
C PHE A 139 -6.99 0.58 -5.49
N PHE A 140 -7.57 0.70 -6.66
CA PHE A 140 -9.01 0.87 -6.82
C PHE A 140 -9.78 -0.40 -6.47
N LYS A 141 -10.91 -0.23 -5.77
CA LYS A 141 -11.91 -1.26 -5.52
C LYS A 141 -13.30 -0.73 -5.86
N TRP A 142 -14.06 -1.47 -6.64
CA TRP A 142 -15.46 -1.13 -6.93
C TRP A 142 -16.33 -1.07 -5.68
N SER A 143 -16.09 -1.92 -4.70
CA SER A 143 -16.81 -1.94 -3.42
C SER A 143 -16.63 -0.67 -2.59
N SER A 144 -15.55 0.08 -2.81
CA SER A 144 -15.25 1.32 -2.08
C SER A 144 -15.54 2.58 -2.89
N PHE A 145 -16.17 2.44 -4.08
CA PHE A 145 -16.40 3.56 -4.99
C PHE A 145 -17.22 4.69 -4.35
N SER A 146 -18.33 4.38 -3.66
CA SER A 146 -19.18 5.37 -3.01
C SER A 146 -18.43 6.13 -1.89
N GLU A 147 -17.61 5.44 -1.11
CA GLU A 147 -16.81 6.02 -0.05
C GLU A 147 -15.68 6.91 -0.62
N LEU A 148 -15.04 6.49 -1.71
CA LEU A 148 -14.03 7.27 -2.41
C LEU A 148 -14.60 8.56 -2.99
N MET A 149 -15.85 8.53 -3.48
CA MET A 149 -16.56 9.74 -3.94
C MET A 149 -16.80 10.74 -2.81
N GLN A 150 -17.14 10.27 -1.61
CA GLN A 150 -17.29 11.16 -0.43
C GLN A 150 -15.94 11.75 0.00
N LEU A 151 -14.86 10.98 -0.01
CA LEU A 151 -13.52 11.45 0.33
C LEU A 151 -12.99 12.50 -0.66
N ARG A 152 -13.42 12.48 -1.91
CA ARG A 152 -13.10 13.51 -2.91
C ARG A 152 -13.54 14.90 -2.47
N SER A 153 -14.75 15.01 -1.94
CA SER A 153 -15.29 16.30 -1.47
C SER A 153 -14.46 16.90 -0.33
N GLN A 154 -13.68 16.07 0.37
CA GLN A 154 -12.79 16.47 1.47
C GLN A 154 -11.34 16.74 1.03
N GLY A 155 -11.04 16.71 -0.28
CA GLY A 155 -9.72 17.00 -0.82
C GLY A 155 -8.61 15.97 -0.50
N THR A 156 -8.96 14.83 0.07
CA THR A 156 -8.00 13.82 0.57
C THR A 156 -7.58 12.76 -0.45
N VAL A 157 -8.30 12.67 -1.57
CA VAL A 157 -8.02 11.65 -2.61
C VAL A 157 -7.21 12.27 -3.75
N SER A 158 -6.03 11.72 -4.02
CA SER A 158 -5.14 12.14 -5.10
C SER A 158 -5.78 11.87 -6.48
N MET A 159 -5.58 12.78 -7.45
CA MET A 159 -6.06 12.62 -8.85
C MET A 159 -5.63 11.31 -9.51
N ILE A 160 -4.52 10.70 -9.08
CA ILE A 160 -4.00 9.43 -9.63
C ILE A 160 -5.00 8.28 -9.43
N ASP A 161 -5.81 8.31 -8.37
CA ASP A 161 -6.80 7.27 -8.10
C ASP A 161 -8.00 7.33 -9.05
N TRP A 162 -8.20 8.47 -9.71
CA TRP A 162 -9.25 8.71 -10.69
C TRP A 162 -8.88 8.25 -12.10
N GLY A 163 -7.61 8.01 -12.38
CA GLY A 163 -7.14 7.64 -13.71
C GLY A 163 -7.87 6.42 -14.28
N TYR A 164 -8.13 5.41 -13.43
CA TYR A 164 -8.86 4.23 -13.85
C TYR A 164 -10.33 4.53 -14.19
N ILE A 165 -10.99 5.34 -13.37
CA ILE A 165 -12.40 5.73 -13.58
C ILE A 165 -12.53 6.59 -14.84
N ILE A 166 -11.61 7.53 -15.05
CA ILE A 166 -11.57 8.37 -16.25
C ILE A 166 -11.36 7.50 -17.49
N LEU A 167 -10.45 6.52 -17.43
CA LEU A 167 -10.18 5.60 -18.54
C LEU A 167 -11.42 4.79 -18.89
N VAL A 168 -12.13 4.25 -17.91
CA VAL A 168 -13.39 3.52 -18.13
C VAL A 168 -14.46 4.44 -18.72
N ALA A 169 -14.61 5.66 -18.19
CA ALA A 169 -15.57 6.63 -18.71
C ALA A 169 -15.27 7.04 -20.16
N THR A 170 -14.00 7.34 -20.48
CA THR A 170 -13.56 7.65 -21.85
C THR A 170 -13.78 6.47 -22.80
N PHE A 171 -13.57 5.24 -22.36
CA PHE A 171 -13.86 4.05 -23.15
C PHE A 171 -15.35 3.96 -23.49
N PHE A 172 -16.24 4.15 -22.51
CA PHE A 172 -17.69 4.13 -22.79
C PHE A 172 -18.13 5.28 -23.71
N ILE A 173 -17.59 6.48 -23.54
CA ILE A 173 -17.87 7.62 -24.41
C ILE A 173 -17.41 7.31 -25.84
N ALA A 174 -16.19 6.83 -26.04
CA ALA A 174 -15.67 6.46 -27.35
C ALA A 174 -16.51 5.36 -28.02
N PHE A 175 -16.93 4.36 -27.23
CA PHE A 175 -17.81 3.30 -27.70
C PHE A 175 -19.18 3.84 -28.17
N MET A 176 -19.79 4.73 -27.38
CA MET A 176 -21.05 5.37 -27.75
C MET A 176 -20.93 6.20 -29.03
N PHE A 177 -19.87 6.99 -29.17
CA PHE A 177 -19.63 7.77 -30.40
C PHE A 177 -19.41 6.87 -31.61
N SER A 178 -18.63 5.80 -31.45
CA SER A 178 -18.44 4.82 -32.52
C SER A 178 -19.77 4.17 -32.95
N PHE A 179 -20.59 3.81 -31.98
CA PHE A 179 -21.92 3.23 -32.27
C PHE A 179 -22.81 4.22 -33.00
N LEU A 180 -22.92 5.47 -32.54
CA LEU A 180 -23.79 6.48 -33.11
C LEU A 180 -23.33 6.94 -34.50
N PHE A 181 -22.05 7.16 -34.72
CA PHE A 181 -21.54 7.78 -35.93
C PHE A 181 -21.05 6.79 -36.99
N ILE A 182 -20.78 5.55 -36.60
CA ILE A 182 -20.30 4.53 -37.54
C ILE A 182 -21.36 3.45 -37.76
N LEU A 183 -21.85 2.79 -36.73
CA LEU A 183 -22.73 1.63 -36.85
C LEU A 183 -24.16 2.00 -37.22
N LEU A 184 -24.72 3.07 -36.67
CA LEU A 184 -26.08 3.51 -37.03
C LEU A 184 -26.21 3.96 -38.49
N PRO A 185 -25.34 4.83 -39.04
CA PRO A 185 -25.41 5.20 -40.46
C PRO A 185 -25.23 4.01 -41.40
N LEU A 186 -24.28 3.11 -41.12
CA LEU A 186 -24.09 1.89 -41.91
C LEU A 186 -25.31 0.98 -41.94
N ARG A 187 -26.10 0.94 -40.88
CA ARG A 187 -27.34 0.17 -40.82
C ARG A 187 -28.47 0.86 -41.61
N TYR A 188 -28.50 2.18 -41.57
CA TYR A 188 -29.52 2.97 -42.30
C TYR A 188 -29.32 2.95 -43.82
N ASP A 189 -28.06 2.94 -44.28
CA ASP A 189 -27.72 2.94 -45.73
C ASP A 189 -27.90 1.55 -46.40
N ARG A 190 -28.20 0.50 -45.64
CA ARG A 190 -28.50 -0.86 -46.13
C ARG A 190 -29.99 -1.19 -46.25
N GLY A 191 -30.87 -0.26 -46.03
CA GLY A 191 -32.32 -0.38 -46.16
C GLY A 191 -32.86 0.43 -47.33
#